data_ad7e9b0c417f9c85befec79e92cbaa49
#
_entry.id   ad7e9b0c417f9c85befec79e92cbaa49
#
_cell.length_a   1.000
_cell.length_b   1.000
_cell.length_c   1.000
_cell.angle_alpha   90.00
_cell.angle_beta   90.00
_cell.angle_gamma   90.00
#
_symmetry.space_group_name_H-M   'P 1'
#
loop_
_entity.id
_entity.type
_entity.pdbx_description
1 polymer ?
#
loop_
_entity_poly.entity_id
_entity_poly.type
_entity_poly.pdbx_seq_one_letter_code
_entity_poly.pdbx_strand_id
1 'polypeptide(L)'
;DDMREAPSIYIINELVRRGAKIKAYDPKAINEAKEHYLKGVQNIMYANSKYDVLKDSDALVLLTEWKEFRSPNFDDIKSLLKSLIIFDGRNQYNSFNLESKGFEYYQIGK
;
A
#
# COMPACT_ATOMS: atom_id res chain seq x y z
N ASP A 1 14.12 9.83 -3.05
CA ASP A 1 14.50 8.56 -2.46
C ASP A 1 14.99 7.59 -3.51
N ASP A 2 15.87 6.71 -3.10
CA ASP A 2 16.44 5.74 -4.01
C ASP A 2 15.57 4.47 -4.02
N MET A 3 14.79 4.32 -5.07
CA MET A 3 13.89 3.17 -5.21
C MET A 3 14.62 1.85 -5.32
N ARG A 4 15.90 1.86 -5.73
CA ARG A 4 16.64 0.61 -5.89
C ARG A 4 16.80 -0.17 -4.58
N GLU A 5 16.80 0.53 -3.46
CA GLU A 5 16.96 -0.08 -2.14
C GLU A 5 15.70 -0.03 -1.31
N ALA A 6 14.59 0.43 -1.88
CA ALA A 6 13.35 0.54 -1.14
C ALA A 6 12.77 -0.85 -0.84
N PRO A 7 12.45 -1.14 0.43
CA PRO A 7 11.82 -2.42 0.76
C PRO A 7 10.53 -2.67 -0.02
N SER A 8 9.84 -1.60 -0.43
CA SER A 8 8.60 -1.73 -1.20
C SER A 8 8.80 -2.47 -2.51
N ILE A 9 9.93 -2.29 -3.20
CA ILE A 9 10.20 -2.99 -4.45
C ILE A 9 10.29 -4.50 -4.20
N TYR A 10 11.02 -4.89 -3.17
CA TYR A 10 11.15 -6.30 -2.81
C TYR A 10 9.79 -6.89 -2.45
N ILE A 11 9.00 -6.20 -1.65
CA ILE A 11 7.70 -6.70 -1.20
C ILE A 11 6.74 -6.83 -2.38
N ILE A 12 6.70 -5.86 -3.29
CA ILE A 12 5.84 -5.91 -4.46
C ILE A 12 6.20 -7.12 -5.33
N ASN A 13 7.48 -7.30 -5.62
CA ASN A 13 7.93 -8.44 -6.42
C ASN A 13 7.58 -9.77 -5.77
N GLU A 14 7.74 -9.87 -4.46
CA GLU A 14 7.43 -11.09 -3.73
C GLU A 14 5.93 -11.40 -3.75
N LEU A 15 5.09 -10.38 -3.57
CA LEU A 15 3.64 -10.56 -3.62
C LEU A 15 3.18 -11.01 -5.01
N VAL A 16 3.72 -10.37 -6.06
CA VAL A 16 3.38 -10.75 -7.43
C VAL A 16 3.81 -12.18 -7.72
N ARG A 17 5.00 -12.56 -7.26
CA ARG A 17 5.50 -13.93 -7.43
C ARG A 17 4.57 -14.96 -6.78
N ARG A 18 3.92 -14.57 -5.68
CA ARG A 18 2.96 -15.43 -4.96
C ARG A 18 1.54 -15.34 -5.49
N GLY A 19 1.33 -14.66 -6.59
CA GLY A 19 0.04 -14.62 -7.26
C GLY A 19 -0.84 -13.42 -6.95
N ALA A 20 -0.35 -12.45 -6.21
CA ALA A 20 -1.13 -11.24 -5.92
C ALA A 20 -1.22 -10.34 -7.15
N LYS A 21 -2.35 -9.64 -7.25
CA LYS A 21 -2.52 -8.55 -8.20
C LYS A 21 -2.38 -7.26 -7.40
N ILE A 22 -1.52 -6.36 -7.86
CA ILE A 22 -1.15 -5.17 -7.11
C ILE A 22 -1.73 -3.93 -7.76
N LYS A 23 -2.29 -3.05 -6.95
CA LYS A 23 -2.52 -1.66 -7.33
C LYS A 23 -1.55 -0.82 -6.52
N ALA A 24 -0.80 0.03 -7.18
CA ALA A 24 0.25 0.81 -6.53
C ALA A 24 0.00 2.30 -6.67
N TYR A 25 0.29 3.04 -5.61
CA TYR A 25 0.23 4.50 -5.61
C TYR A 25 1.35 5.06 -4.77
N ASP A 26 2.12 5.95 -5.36
CA ASP A 26 3.13 6.74 -4.67
C ASP A 26 3.25 8.05 -5.43
N PRO A 27 2.85 9.19 -4.83
CA PRO A 27 2.78 10.44 -5.56
C PRO A 27 4.12 10.96 -6.05
N LYS A 28 5.22 10.47 -5.51
CA LYS A 28 6.56 10.98 -5.87
C LYS A 28 7.42 9.99 -6.62
N ALA A 29 7.28 8.70 -6.33
CA ALA A 29 8.19 7.69 -6.88
C ALA A 29 7.53 6.76 -7.90
N ILE A 30 6.26 6.94 -8.21
CA ILE A 30 5.53 6.00 -9.05
C ILE A 30 6.13 5.89 -10.45
N ASN A 31 6.53 7.00 -11.06
CA ASN A 31 7.08 6.95 -12.41
C ASN A 31 8.43 6.25 -12.45
N GLU A 32 9.27 6.50 -11.45
CA GLU A 32 10.56 5.83 -11.36
C GLU A 32 10.39 4.33 -11.18
N ALA A 33 9.50 3.92 -10.27
CA ALA A 33 9.23 2.50 -10.06
C ALA A 33 8.67 1.84 -11.32
N LYS A 34 7.72 2.49 -11.97
CA LYS A 34 7.05 1.97 -13.16
C LYS A 34 8.02 1.79 -14.33
N GLU A 35 8.92 2.74 -14.53
CA GLU A 35 9.79 2.75 -15.70
C GLU A 35 11.11 2.00 -15.51
N HIS A 36 11.60 1.91 -14.29
CA HIS A 36 12.93 1.38 -14.03
C HIS A 36 12.95 0.09 -13.22
N TYR A 37 12.22 0.04 -12.12
CA TYR A 37 12.36 -1.07 -11.17
C TYR A 37 11.28 -2.11 -11.28
N LEU A 38 10.11 -1.73 -11.76
CA LEU A 38 8.98 -2.64 -11.93
C LEU A 38 8.60 -2.84 -13.39
N LYS A 39 9.43 -2.35 -14.30
CA LYS A 39 9.20 -2.51 -15.73
C LYS A 39 9.17 -3.98 -16.09
N GLY A 40 8.13 -4.39 -16.77
CA GLY A 40 7.96 -5.78 -17.17
C GLY A 40 7.37 -6.69 -16.10
N VAL A 41 7.18 -6.19 -14.88
CA VAL A 41 6.49 -6.96 -13.85
C VAL A 41 4.99 -6.95 -14.15
N GLN A 42 4.41 -8.15 -14.26
CA GLN A 42 2.99 -8.29 -14.55
C GLN A 42 2.16 -8.18 -13.28
N ASN A 43 0.85 -8.01 -13.45
CA ASN A 43 -0.11 -7.94 -12.35
C ASN A 43 0.07 -6.73 -11.44
N ILE A 44 0.64 -5.65 -11.97
CA ILE A 44 0.72 -4.37 -11.26
C ILE A 44 -0.05 -3.33 -12.05
N MET A 45 -0.97 -2.66 -11.38
CA MET A 45 -1.70 -1.51 -11.91
C MET A 45 -1.32 -0.27 -11.10
N TYR A 46 -1.27 0.87 -11.76
CA TYR A 46 -0.88 2.12 -11.12
C TYR A 46 -2.08 3.04 -11.02
N ALA A 47 -2.41 3.44 -9.79
CA ALA A 47 -3.56 4.28 -9.52
C ALA A 47 -3.18 5.76 -9.53
N ASN A 48 -4.16 6.61 -9.83
CA ASN A 48 -3.96 8.06 -9.90
C ASN A 48 -4.19 8.76 -8.57
N SER A 49 -4.79 8.09 -7.61
CA SER A 49 -5.03 8.68 -6.29
C SER A 49 -4.95 7.61 -5.21
N LYS A 50 -4.79 8.06 -3.97
CA LYS A 50 -4.71 7.15 -2.83
C LYS A 50 -6.04 6.41 -2.59
N TYR A 51 -7.16 6.97 -3.00
CA TYR A 51 -8.44 6.29 -2.83
C TYR A 51 -8.75 5.34 -4.00
N ASP A 52 -8.34 5.69 -5.21
CA ASP A 52 -8.48 4.79 -6.35
C ASP A 52 -7.70 3.49 -6.15
N VAL A 53 -6.56 3.57 -5.49
CA VAL A 53 -5.75 2.38 -5.23
C VAL A 53 -6.45 1.40 -4.29
N LEU A 54 -7.35 1.89 -3.44
CA LEU A 54 -8.03 1.06 -2.45
C LEU A 54 -9.28 0.39 -2.97
N LYS A 55 -9.92 0.96 -3.99
CA LYS A 55 -11.23 0.48 -4.43
C LYS A 55 -11.18 -0.98 -4.84
N ASP A 56 -12.04 -1.79 -4.21
CA ASP A 56 -12.17 -3.22 -4.45
C ASP A 56 -10.90 -4.03 -4.16
N SER A 57 -9.98 -3.47 -3.39
CA SER A 57 -8.79 -4.19 -2.96
C SER A 57 -9.06 -5.02 -1.72
N ASP A 58 -8.36 -6.14 -1.60
CA ASP A 58 -8.55 -7.06 -0.48
C ASP A 58 -7.82 -6.60 0.79
N ALA A 59 -6.80 -5.77 0.64
CA ALA A 59 -6.04 -5.25 1.77
C ALA A 59 -5.30 -3.98 1.37
N LEU A 60 -5.00 -3.16 2.36
CA LEU A 60 -4.11 -2.00 2.21
C LEU A 60 -2.75 -2.37 2.78
N VAL A 61 -1.71 -2.16 1.98
CA VAL A 61 -0.32 -2.33 2.44
C VAL A 61 0.36 -0.96 2.39
N LEU A 62 0.78 -0.46 3.54
CA LEU A 62 1.40 0.85 3.66
C LEU A 62 2.90 0.70 3.79
N LEU A 63 3.64 1.17 2.80
CA LEU A 63 5.09 0.99 2.72
C LEU A 63 5.89 2.29 2.70
N THR A 64 5.21 3.44 2.68
CA THR A 64 5.85 4.75 2.61
C THR A 64 5.36 5.65 3.73
N GLU A 65 6.14 6.71 4.02
CA GLU A 65 5.83 7.63 5.12
C GLU A 65 5.40 9.01 4.63
N TRP A 66 4.84 9.10 3.43
CA TRP A 66 4.40 10.39 2.92
C TRP A 66 3.33 11.00 3.81
N LYS A 67 3.40 12.31 3.93
CA LYS A 67 2.54 13.08 4.80
C LYS A 67 1.05 12.83 4.53
N GLU A 68 0.69 12.69 3.28
CA GLU A 68 -0.71 12.49 2.91
C GLU A 68 -1.30 11.15 3.37
N PHE A 69 -0.44 10.23 3.82
CA PHE A 69 -0.88 8.91 4.33
C PHE A 69 -0.96 8.85 5.84
N ARG A 70 -0.59 9.92 6.55
CA ARG A 70 -0.50 9.89 8.01
C ARG A 70 -1.86 9.89 8.71
N SER A 71 -2.82 10.58 8.16
CA SER A 71 -4.14 10.73 8.78
C SER A 71 -5.24 10.59 7.75
N PRO A 72 -5.43 9.38 7.21
CA PRO A 72 -6.48 9.16 6.21
C PRO A 72 -7.85 9.17 6.87
N ASN A 73 -8.87 9.30 6.05
CA ASN A 73 -10.24 9.09 6.50
C ASN A 73 -10.50 7.58 6.51
N PHE A 74 -10.53 6.97 7.69
CA PHE A 74 -10.70 5.53 7.82
C PHE A 74 -12.10 5.06 7.41
N ASP A 75 -13.10 5.92 7.48
CA ASP A 75 -14.43 5.58 6.97
C ASP A 75 -14.40 5.42 5.45
N ASP A 76 -13.66 6.26 4.75
CA ASP A 76 -13.49 6.13 3.30
C ASP A 76 -12.74 4.83 2.96
N ILE A 77 -11.68 4.53 3.69
CA ILE A 77 -10.94 3.28 3.49
C ILE A 77 -11.87 2.08 3.68
N LYS A 78 -12.70 2.12 4.72
CA LYS A 78 -13.66 1.07 5.03
C LYS A 78 -14.63 0.82 3.89
N SER A 79 -15.10 1.90 3.27
CA SER A 79 -16.07 1.80 2.18
C SER A 79 -15.46 1.28 0.88
N LEU A 80 -14.16 1.44 0.70
CA LEU A 80 -13.48 1.10 -0.55
C LEU A 80 -12.89 -0.30 -0.56
N LEU A 81 -12.34 -0.77 0.55
CA LEU A 81 -11.75 -2.08 0.64
C LEU A 81 -12.81 -3.18 0.66
N LYS A 82 -12.54 -4.28 -0.01
CA LYS A 82 -13.38 -5.48 0.09
C LYS A 82 -13.26 -6.13 1.45
N SER A 83 -12.05 -6.21 1.98
CA SER A 83 -11.78 -6.77 3.29
C SER A 83 -11.05 -5.73 4.12
N LEU A 84 -11.39 -5.61 5.39
CA LEU A 84 -10.84 -4.55 6.25
C LEU A 84 -9.51 -5.00 6.85
N ILE A 85 -8.50 -5.13 6.00
CA ILE A 85 -7.18 -5.61 6.39
C ILE A 85 -6.14 -4.54 6.04
N ILE A 86 -5.32 -4.16 7.04
CA ILE A 86 -4.25 -3.18 6.84
C ILE A 86 -2.93 -3.78 7.32
N PHE A 87 -1.95 -3.79 6.44
CA PHE A 87 -0.55 -4.11 6.77
C PHE A 87 0.24 -2.81 6.77
N ASP A 88 0.72 -2.40 7.93
CA ASP A 88 1.42 -1.12 8.10
C ASP A 88 2.91 -1.37 8.28
N GLY A 89 3.67 -1.15 7.23
CA GLY A 89 5.11 -1.34 7.24
C GLY A 89 5.90 -0.17 7.81
N ARG A 90 5.22 0.91 8.16
CA ARG A 90 5.89 2.13 8.63
C ARG A 90 5.42 2.59 10.01
N ASN A 91 4.56 1.82 10.65
CA ASN A 91 4.02 2.14 11.98
C ASN A 91 3.33 3.50 12.06
N GLN A 92 2.70 3.92 10.96
CA GLN A 92 2.04 5.21 10.92
C GLN A 92 0.67 5.19 11.59
N TYR A 93 0.03 4.03 11.67
CA TYR A 93 -1.36 3.93 12.14
C TYR A 93 -1.49 3.30 13.52
N ASN A 94 -0.41 3.03 14.20
CA ASN A 94 -0.47 2.31 15.48
C ASN A 94 -1.21 3.07 16.58
N SER A 95 -1.32 4.40 16.47
CA SER A 95 -2.02 5.21 17.46
C SER A 95 -3.51 5.36 17.20
N PHE A 96 -4.02 4.84 16.09
CA PHE A 96 -5.41 5.09 15.69
C PHE A 96 -6.40 4.04 16.18
N ASN A 97 -5.94 2.98 16.86
CA ASN A 97 -6.80 1.95 17.39
C ASN A 97 -7.72 1.34 16.31
N LEU A 98 -7.10 0.86 15.24
CA LEU A 98 -7.84 0.41 14.06
C LEU A 98 -8.69 -0.82 14.31
N GLU A 99 -8.31 -1.65 15.26
CA GLU A 99 -9.08 -2.84 15.58
C GLU A 99 -10.45 -2.48 16.12
N SER A 100 -10.55 -1.41 16.92
CA SER A 100 -11.86 -0.94 17.40
C SER A 100 -12.71 -0.34 16.28
N LYS A 101 -12.09 -0.01 15.15
CA LYS A 101 -12.79 0.51 13.97
C LYS A 101 -13.20 -0.61 13.01
N GLY A 102 -12.91 -1.86 13.35
CA GLY A 102 -13.30 -3.01 12.55
C GLY A 102 -12.24 -3.54 11.61
N PHE A 103 -11.01 -3.03 11.70
CA PHE A 103 -9.92 -3.51 10.84
C PHE A 103 -9.13 -4.63 11.49
N GLU A 104 -8.64 -5.56 10.69
CA GLU A 104 -7.51 -6.40 11.07
C GLU A 104 -6.26 -5.59 10.75
N TYR A 105 -5.44 -5.33 11.75
CA TYR A 105 -4.29 -4.45 11.62
C TYR A 105 -3.01 -5.17 12.00
N TYR A 106 -2.07 -5.18 11.10
CA TYR A 106 -0.77 -5.83 11.28
C TYR A 106 0.35 -4.84 11.05
N GLN A 107 1.31 -4.80 11.95
CA GLN A 107 2.52 -4.00 11.79
C GLN A 107 3.61 -4.89 11.22
N ILE A 108 4.22 -4.46 10.11
CA ILE A 108 5.26 -5.23 9.44
C ILE A 108 6.61 -4.80 10.01
N GLY A 109 7.47 -5.76 10.28
CA GLY A 109 8.82 -5.47 10.75
C GLY A 109 8.92 -5.12 12.23
N LYS A 110 7.92 -5.48 12.99
CA LYS A 110 7.88 -5.18 14.41
C LYS A 110 7.87 -6.45 15.23
#